data_e959a1329a25dbeabda9709f9230a0d7
#
_entry.id   e959a1329a25dbeabda9709f9230a0d7
#
_cell.length_a   1.000
_cell.length_b   1.000
_cell.length_c   1.000
_cell.angle_alpha   90.00
_cell.angle_beta   90.00
_cell.angle_gamma   90.00
#
_symmetry.space_group_name_H-M   'P 1'
#
loop_
_entity.id
_entity.type
_entity.pdbx_description
1 polymer ?
#
loop_
_entity_poly.entity_id
_entity_poly.type
_entity_poly.pdbx_seq_one_letter_code
_entity_poly.pdbx_strand_id
1 'polypeptide(L)'
;MSKVLEKIISIRKPKSPISESYRGIRTSIEFSNLDKEMKVINVTSSMQGEGKSTVIANLAVNFANLEKKVLLLEGDLRNPSVHRMFNISNINGLTDILLKDKAFAECVHCTDVKNLHVLSCGAMPPNPSEILSSKKMKEFITSLREYYDYIFIDAPPIGIVTDAGIISTYSDGCVFVVGSKQCDIEMAKIAKKRLEDVGANIIGAVLNKFEAEGNGYNYYNYYYQHE
;
A
#
# COMPACT_ATOMS: atom_id res chain seq x y z
N MET A 1 20.41 0.00 -13.21
CA MET A 1 19.16 -0.11 -12.39
C MET A 1 19.57 -0.50 -10.98
N SER A 2 19.16 0.27 -9.99
CA SER A 2 19.55 -0.02 -8.60
C SER A 2 18.86 -1.30 -8.12
N LYS A 3 19.53 -2.09 -7.26
CA LYS A 3 18.96 -3.30 -6.59
C LYS A 3 17.61 -3.03 -5.87
N VAL A 4 17.25 -1.78 -5.69
CA VAL A 4 16.11 -1.31 -4.89
C VAL A 4 14.79 -1.47 -5.65
N LEU A 5 14.76 -1.19 -6.96
CA LEU A 5 13.56 -1.39 -7.79
C LEU A 5 13.26 -2.88 -8.10
N GLU A 6 14.10 -3.81 -7.61
CA GLU A 6 13.89 -5.25 -7.85
C GLU A 6 12.58 -5.79 -7.24
N LYS A 7 12.05 -5.15 -6.19
CA LYS A 7 10.80 -5.54 -5.53
C LYS A 7 9.54 -5.04 -6.25
N ILE A 8 9.66 -4.06 -7.16
CA ILE A 8 8.51 -3.51 -7.90
C ILE A 8 8.46 -4.19 -9.28
N ILE A 9 7.88 -5.38 -9.31
CA ILE A 9 7.82 -6.23 -10.51
C ILE A 9 7.05 -5.56 -11.64
N SER A 10 6.05 -4.74 -11.32
CA SER A 10 5.25 -3.98 -12.30
C SER A 10 6.09 -2.96 -13.09
N ILE A 11 7.24 -2.52 -12.56
CA ILE A 11 8.22 -1.70 -13.30
C ILE A 11 9.22 -2.60 -14.02
N ARG A 12 9.77 -3.60 -13.31
CA ARG A 12 10.89 -4.40 -13.82
C ARG A 12 10.52 -5.37 -14.92
N LYS A 13 9.36 -6.01 -14.78
CA LYS A 13 8.83 -7.00 -15.71
C LYS A 13 7.33 -6.78 -15.93
N PRO A 14 6.94 -5.70 -16.64
CA PRO A 14 5.53 -5.30 -16.77
C PRO A 14 4.66 -6.36 -17.47
N LYS A 15 5.26 -7.22 -18.29
CA LYS A 15 4.57 -8.30 -19.00
C LYS A 15 4.60 -9.65 -18.26
N SER A 16 5.10 -9.71 -17.02
CA SER A 16 5.17 -10.97 -16.28
C SER A 16 3.78 -11.39 -15.76
N PRO A 17 3.54 -12.70 -15.54
CA PRO A 17 2.31 -13.21 -14.90
C PRO A 17 2.03 -12.56 -13.54
N ILE A 18 3.08 -12.26 -12.77
CA ILE A 18 2.95 -11.56 -11.48
C ILE A 18 2.44 -10.13 -11.68
N SER A 19 2.94 -9.41 -12.70
CA SER A 19 2.45 -8.06 -13.02
C SER A 19 0.99 -8.10 -13.47
N GLU A 20 0.58 -9.16 -14.18
CA GLU A 20 -0.82 -9.37 -14.56
C GLU A 20 -1.71 -9.64 -13.33
N SER A 21 -1.24 -10.40 -12.35
CA SER A 21 -1.96 -10.57 -11.09
C SER A 21 -2.22 -9.24 -10.38
N TYR A 22 -1.25 -8.31 -10.39
CA TYR A 22 -1.47 -6.96 -9.85
C TYR A 22 -2.48 -6.13 -10.66
N ARG A 23 -2.54 -6.30 -12.00
CA ARG A 23 -3.60 -5.69 -12.83
C ARG A 23 -4.97 -6.25 -12.47
N GLY A 24 -5.06 -7.57 -12.23
CA GLY A 24 -6.30 -8.19 -11.75
C GLY A 24 -6.76 -7.62 -10.42
N ILE A 25 -5.85 -7.46 -9.44
CA ILE A 25 -6.16 -6.83 -8.14
C ILE A 25 -6.63 -5.38 -8.34
N ARG A 26 -5.92 -4.59 -9.17
CA ARG A 26 -6.35 -3.22 -9.50
C ARG A 26 -7.78 -3.21 -10.05
N THR A 27 -8.07 -4.05 -11.04
CA THR A 27 -9.41 -4.15 -11.64
C THR A 27 -10.46 -4.49 -10.59
N SER A 28 -10.16 -5.40 -9.65
CA SER A 28 -11.07 -5.74 -8.56
C SER A 28 -11.33 -4.54 -7.65
N ILE A 29 -10.30 -3.73 -7.36
CA ILE A 29 -10.45 -2.49 -6.57
C ILE A 29 -11.31 -1.47 -7.33
N GLU A 30 -11.09 -1.29 -8.64
CA GLU A 30 -11.89 -0.39 -9.48
C GLU A 30 -13.36 -0.80 -9.50
N PHE A 31 -13.67 -2.09 -9.61
CA PHE A 31 -15.05 -2.60 -9.53
C PHE A 31 -15.68 -2.40 -8.14
N SER A 32 -14.92 -2.53 -7.07
CA SER A 32 -15.41 -2.24 -5.71
C SER A 32 -15.73 -0.76 -5.49
N ASN A 33 -15.26 0.11 -6.39
CA ASN A 33 -15.45 1.56 -6.36
C ASN A 33 -16.68 2.05 -7.16
N LEU A 34 -17.46 1.17 -7.76
CA LEU A 34 -18.58 1.58 -8.63
C LEU A 34 -19.71 2.27 -7.86
N ASP A 35 -19.96 1.89 -6.62
CA ASP A 35 -21.04 2.42 -5.81
C ASP A 35 -20.65 3.58 -4.89
N LYS A 36 -19.35 3.73 -4.61
CA LYS A 36 -18.80 4.79 -3.74
C LYS A 36 -17.42 5.18 -4.23
N GLU A 37 -17.16 6.47 -4.42
CA GLU A 37 -15.84 6.97 -4.75
C GLU A 37 -14.84 6.63 -3.63
N MET A 38 -13.90 5.72 -3.91
CA MET A 38 -12.82 5.35 -3.00
C MET A 38 -11.50 5.96 -3.50
N LYS A 39 -11.00 6.94 -2.78
CA LYS A 39 -9.70 7.58 -3.07
C LYS A 39 -8.61 7.12 -2.12
N VAL A 40 -8.94 6.91 -0.86
CA VAL A 40 -7.95 6.55 0.18
C VAL A 40 -8.06 5.07 0.49
N ILE A 41 -7.01 4.32 0.16
CA ILE A 41 -6.96 2.87 0.33
C ILE A 41 -5.74 2.53 1.16
N ASN A 42 -5.94 1.93 2.33
CA ASN A 42 -4.83 1.41 3.12
C ASN A 42 -4.60 -0.09 2.85
N VAL A 43 -3.35 -0.50 2.98
CA VAL A 43 -2.95 -1.91 2.87
C VAL A 43 -2.28 -2.33 4.16
N THR A 44 -2.77 -3.39 4.76
CA THR A 44 -2.21 -3.99 5.98
C THR A 44 -2.11 -5.51 5.87
N SER A 45 -1.58 -6.15 6.89
CA SER A 45 -1.42 -7.60 6.97
C SER A 45 -1.61 -8.09 8.41
N SER A 46 -1.69 -9.41 8.61
CA SER A 46 -1.75 -9.96 9.96
C SER A 46 -0.41 -9.85 10.68
N MET A 47 0.69 -10.17 9.97
CA MET A 47 2.03 -10.22 10.54
C MET A 47 3.04 -9.46 9.66
N GLN A 48 4.22 -9.22 10.24
CA GLN A 48 5.35 -8.66 9.51
C GLN A 48 5.84 -9.65 8.46
N GLY A 49 6.32 -9.13 7.32
CA GLY A 49 6.94 -9.95 6.27
C GLY A 49 5.97 -10.55 5.26
N GLU A 50 4.65 -10.40 5.39
CA GLU A 50 3.66 -10.92 4.43
C GLU A 50 3.67 -10.18 3.07
N GLY A 51 4.37 -9.06 2.96
CA GLY A 51 4.60 -8.34 1.72
C GLY A 51 3.62 -7.21 1.43
N LYS A 52 2.94 -6.67 2.45
CA LYS A 52 2.04 -5.50 2.34
C LYS A 52 2.63 -4.35 1.53
N SER A 53 3.86 -3.91 1.89
CA SER A 53 4.56 -2.81 1.21
C SER A 53 4.89 -3.14 -0.25
N THR A 54 5.21 -4.41 -0.56
CA THR A 54 5.42 -4.85 -1.94
C THR A 54 4.12 -4.82 -2.74
N VAL A 55 3.03 -5.28 -2.15
CA VAL A 55 1.71 -5.27 -2.79
C VAL A 55 1.28 -3.84 -3.09
N ILE A 56 1.32 -2.95 -2.10
CA ILE A 56 0.86 -1.57 -2.26
C ILE A 56 1.71 -0.78 -3.26
N ALA A 57 3.04 -0.98 -3.28
CA ALA A 57 3.92 -0.31 -4.24
C ALA A 57 3.61 -0.74 -5.68
N ASN A 58 3.37 -2.04 -5.92
CA ASN A 58 2.98 -2.54 -7.23
C ASN A 58 1.58 -2.05 -7.64
N LEU A 59 0.63 -1.97 -6.70
CA LEU A 59 -0.70 -1.39 -6.98
C LEU A 59 -0.58 0.09 -7.35
N ALA A 60 0.15 0.89 -6.58
CA ALA A 60 0.35 2.31 -6.87
C ALA A 60 0.91 2.54 -8.29
N VAL A 61 1.91 1.74 -8.70
CA VAL A 61 2.45 1.77 -10.06
C VAL A 61 1.38 1.40 -11.10
N ASN A 62 0.56 0.37 -10.84
CA ASN A 62 -0.47 -0.05 -11.79
C ASN A 62 -1.58 1.00 -11.97
N PHE A 63 -1.97 1.72 -10.92
CA PHE A 63 -2.91 2.83 -11.02
C PHE A 63 -2.31 4.04 -11.73
N ALA A 64 -1.06 4.39 -11.45
CA ALA A 64 -0.36 5.49 -12.11
C ALA A 64 -0.19 5.25 -13.62
N ASN A 65 0.00 3.99 -14.04
CA ASN A 65 0.09 3.60 -15.46
C ASN A 65 -1.24 3.78 -16.22
N LEU A 66 -2.37 3.97 -15.54
CA LEU A 66 -3.67 4.36 -16.12
C LEU A 66 -3.88 5.89 -16.12
N GLU A 67 -2.79 6.66 -16.07
CA GLU A 67 -2.81 8.13 -16.01
C GLU A 67 -3.51 8.72 -14.77
N LYS A 68 -3.77 7.90 -13.74
CA LYS A 68 -4.29 8.37 -12.47
C LYS A 68 -3.20 9.05 -11.66
N LYS A 69 -3.52 10.18 -11.04
CA LYS A 69 -2.63 10.84 -10.07
C LYS A 69 -2.64 10.05 -8.77
N VAL A 70 -1.53 9.44 -8.44
CA VAL A 70 -1.40 8.51 -7.29
C VAL A 70 -0.40 9.05 -6.29
N LEU A 71 -0.78 9.04 -5.01
CA LEU A 71 0.13 9.21 -3.89
C LEU A 71 0.28 7.88 -3.15
N LEU A 72 1.52 7.42 -2.98
CA LEU A 72 1.87 6.35 -2.05
C LEU A 72 2.46 6.96 -0.79
N LEU A 73 1.78 6.77 0.35
CA LEU A 73 2.12 7.33 1.64
C LEU A 73 2.62 6.24 2.58
N GLU A 74 3.77 6.46 3.22
CA GLU A 74 4.29 5.60 4.27
C GLU A 74 3.55 5.84 5.58
N GLY A 75 2.67 4.92 5.96
CA GLY A 75 1.93 4.93 7.22
C GLY A 75 2.52 3.99 8.29
N ASP A 76 3.47 3.13 7.92
CA ASP A 76 4.23 2.32 8.88
C ASP A 76 5.37 3.16 9.48
N LEU A 77 5.01 4.06 10.40
CA LEU A 77 5.97 4.95 11.08
C LEU A 77 6.90 4.23 12.05
N ARG A 78 6.67 2.91 12.28
CA ARG A 78 7.50 2.07 13.16
C ARG A 78 8.62 1.38 12.39
N ASN A 79 8.33 0.93 11.17
CA ASN A 79 9.30 0.25 10.30
C ASN A 79 9.13 0.67 8.84
N PRO A 80 9.42 1.93 8.53
CA PRO A 80 9.20 2.49 7.19
C PRO A 80 10.05 1.76 6.15
N SER A 81 9.47 1.47 4.99
CA SER A 81 10.09 0.67 3.93
C SER A 81 9.93 1.24 2.52
N VAL A 82 8.90 2.04 2.29
CA VAL A 82 8.55 2.58 0.97
C VAL A 82 9.68 3.42 0.37
N HIS A 83 10.33 4.27 1.17
CA HIS A 83 11.46 5.09 0.72
C HIS A 83 12.59 4.24 0.12
N ARG A 84 12.89 3.07 0.72
CA ARG A 84 13.90 2.14 0.20
C ARG A 84 13.46 1.49 -1.11
N MET A 85 12.16 1.23 -1.28
CA MET A 85 11.63 0.59 -2.49
C MET A 85 11.73 1.49 -3.71
N PHE A 86 11.57 2.80 -3.52
CA PHE A 86 11.65 3.80 -4.59
C PHE A 86 12.99 4.53 -4.65
N ASN A 87 13.96 4.17 -3.79
CA ASN A 87 15.28 4.80 -3.70
C ASN A 87 15.19 6.33 -3.52
N ILE A 88 14.30 6.76 -2.64
CA ILE A 88 14.12 8.18 -2.28
C ILE A 88 14.64 8.46 -0.87
N SER A 89 14.86 9.75 -0.59
CA SER A 89 15.27 10.20 0.74
C SER A 89 14.14 10.01 1.77
N ASN A 90 14.53 9.72 3.02
CA ASN A 90 13.61 9.69 4.17
C ASN A 90 13.94 10.79 5.20
N ILE A 91 14.66 11.84 4.79
CA ILE A 91 15.05 12.94 5.69
C ILE A 91 13.83 13.79 6.05
N ASN A 92 13.02 14.11 5.04
CA ASN A 92 11.76 14.82 5.19
C ASN A 92 10.63 13.92 4.75
N GLY A 93 9.50 13.96 5.47
CA GLY A 93 8.35 13.11 5.17
C GLY A 93 7.11 13.51 5.96
N LEU A 94 6.21 12.57 6.14
CA LEU A 94 4.92 12.75 6.81
C LEU A 94 5.07 13.39 8.20
N THR A 95 6.02 12.91 8.99
CA THR A 95 6.23 13.42 10.36
C THR A 95 6.71 14.88 10.37
N ASP A 96 7.45 15.31 9.38
CA ASP A 96 7.90 16.70 9.28
C ASP A 96 6.74 17.64 8.93
N ILE A 97 5.79 17.19 8.08
CA ILE A 97 4.56 17.92 7.78
C ILE A 97 3.70 18.05 9.05
N LEU A 98 3.49 16.93 9.75
CA LEU A 98 2.57 16.89 10.88
C LEU A 98 3.11 17.55 12.15
N LEU A 99 4.42 17.47 12.40
CA LEU A 99 5.04 17.93 13.64
C LEU A 99 5.81 19.26 13.51
N LYS A 100 6.30 19.57 12.30
CA LYS A 100 7.17 20.74 12.05
C LYS A 100 6.57 21.75 11.06
N ASP A 101 5.31 21.55 10.66
CA ASP A 101 4.59 22.40 9.70
C ASP A 101 5.32 22.60 8.36
N LYS A 102 6.15 21.60 7.95
CA LYS A 102 6.79 21.68 6.64
C LYS A 102 5.75 21.62 5.52
N ALA A 103 6.03 22.36 4.45
CA ALA A 103 5.18 22.30 3.27
C ALA A 103 5.21 20.91 2.61
N PHE A 104 4.06 20.45 2.13
CA PHE A 104 3.94 19.16 1.44
C PHE A 104 4.93 19.03 0.29
N ALA A 105 5.10 20.09 -0.51
CA ALA A 105 6.02 20.13 -1.64
C ALA A 105 7.50 19.89 -1.27
N GLU A 106 7.90 20.13 -0.02
CA GLU A 106 9.27 19.89 0.46
C GLU A 106 9.50 18.43 0.90
N CYS A 107 8.42 17.66 1.08
CA CYS A 107 8.46 16.32 1.64
C CYS A 107 8.06 15.24 0.64
N VAL A 108 7.25 15.58 -0.36
CA VAL A 108 6.80 14.64 -1.39
C VAL A 108 7.88 14.44 -2.46
N HIS A 109 8.03 13.21 -2.92
CA HIS A 109 8.97 12.84 -3.99
C HIS A 109 8.22 12.44 -5.25
N CYS A 110 8.61 13.04 -6.39
CA CYS A 110 8.27 12.49 -7.71
C CYS A 110 9.10 11.23 -7.94
N THR A 111 8.51 10.23 -8.58
CA THR A 111 9.20 9.00 -8.97
C THR A 111 9.49 8.97 -10.48
N ASP A 112 10.27 7.98 -10.93
CA ASP A 112 10.45 7.72 -12.36
C ASP A 112 9.15 7.21 -13.05
N VAL A 113 8.13 6.84 -12.26
CA VAL A 113 6.81 6.46 -12.78
C VAL A 113 5.96 7.71 -12.89
N LYS A 114 5.55 8.05 -14.11
CA LYS A 114 4.67 9.20 -14.38
C LYS A 114 3.41 9.10 -13.49
N ASN A 115 2.98 10.24 -12.94
CA ASN A 115 1.79 10.37 -12.09
C ASN A 115 1.87 9.65 -10.72
N LEU A 116 3.02 9.08 -10.33
CA LEU A 116 3.23 8.49 -9.00
C LEU A 116 4.12 9.37 -8.15
N HIS A 117 3.57 9.87 -7.07
CA HIS A 117 4.30 10.53 -6.00
C HIS A 117 4.41 9.63 -4.78
N VAL A 118 5.48 9.80 -4.02
CA VAL A 118 5.71 9.05 -2.79
C VAL A 118 5.98 10.03 -1.64
N LEU A 119 5.28 9.83 -0.53
CA LEU A 119 5.54 10.53 0.73
C LEU A 119 6.10 9.53 1.73
N SER A 120 7.39 9.68 2.05
CA SER A 120 8.07 8.86 3.04
C SER A 120 7.67 9.22 4.48
N CYS A 121 8.09 8.41 5.46
CA CYS A 121 7.83 8.67 6.87
C CYS A 121 8.46 9.98 7.35
N GLY A 122 9.70 10.28 6.95
CA GLY A 122 10.57 11.25 7.61
C GLY A 122 11.21 10.64 8.87
N ALA A 123 11.47 11.46 9.88
CA ALA A 123 12.01 10.99 11.15
C ALA A 123 10.98 10.10 11.87
N MET A 124 11.40 8.92 12.33
CA MET A 124 10.52 8.02 13.09
C MET A 124 10.14 8.67 14.43
N PRO A 125 8.84 8.83 14.72
CA PRO A 125 8.40 9.48 15.94
C PRO A 125 8.34 8.48 17.10
N PRO A 126 8.42 8.96 18.36
CA PRO A 126 8.30 8.10 19.53
C PRO A 126 6.87 7.58 19.76
N ASN A 127 5.85 8.26 19.23
CA ASN A 127 4.43 8.00 19.47
C ASN A 127 3.63 7.89 18.15
N PRO A 128 3.88 6.86 17.30
CA PRO A 128 3.25 6.72 15.99
C PRO A 128 1.71 6.75 16.01
N SER A 129 1.09 6.01 16.92
CA SER A 129 -0.37 5.89 17.01
C SER A 129 -1.05 7.23 17.30
N GLU A 130 -0.46 8.08 18.15
CA GLU A 130 -1.00 9.41 18.48
C GLU A 130 -0.95 10.33 17.25
N ILE A 131 0.15 10.29 16.50
CA ILE A 131 0.31 11.09 15.28
C ILE A 131 -0.70 10.66 14.22
N LEU A 132 -0.83 9.35 13.99
CA LEU A 132 -1.77 8.80 13.01
C LEU A 132 -3.24 9.07 13.39
N SER A 133 -3.58 9.11 14.70
CA SER A 133 -4.94 9.42 15.18
C SER A 133 -5.24 10.91 15.27
N SER A 134 -4.25 11.77 15.09
CA SER A 134 -4.38 13.21 15.27
C SER A 134 -5.39 13.83 14.29
N LYS A 135 -6.05 14.93 14.72
CA LYS A 135 -6.91 15.73 13.85
C LYS A 135 -6.14 16.24 12.62
N LYS A 136 -4.89 16.66 12.82
CA LYS A 136 -4.01 17.17 11.76
C LYS A 136 -3.75 16.11 10.68
N MET A 137 -3.55 14.83 11.05
CA MET A 137 -3.41 13.72 10.08
C MET A 137 -4.69 13.56 9.24
N LYS A 138 -5.86 13.57 9.88
CA LYS A 138 -7.15 13.42 9.18
C LYS A 138 -7.41 14.60 8.22
N GLU A 139 -7.15 15.83 8.66
CA GLU A 139 -7.26 17.04 7.82
C GLU A 139 -6.26 17.01 6.66
N PHE A 140 -5.04 16.54 6.91
CA PHE A 140 -4.03 16.37 5.87
C PHE A 140 -4.48 15.37 4.79
N ILE A 141 -4.94 14.17 5.17
CA ILE A 141 -5.46 13.18 4.20
C ILE A 141 -6.66 13.75 3.44
N THR A 142 -7.55 14.46 4.12
CA THR A 142 -8.72 15.10 3.48
C THR A 142 -8.30 16.12 2.42
N SER A 143 -7.31 16.96 2.70
CA SER A 143 -6.82 17.95 1.73
C SER A 143 -6.18 17.32 0.50
N LEU A 144 -5.53 16.16 0.65
CA LEU A 144 -4.89 15.45 -0.46
C LEU A 144 -5.90 14.86 -1.47
N ARG A 145 -7.15 14.62 -1.06
CA ARG A 145 -8.21 14.08 -1.94
C ARG A 145 -8.56 15.02 -3.11
N GLU A 146 -8.24 16.30 -3.01
CA GLU A 146 -8.45 17.27 -4.09
C GLU A 146 -7.39 17.16 -5.19
N TYR A 147 -6.21 16.65 -4.87
CA TYR A 147 -5.05 16.63 -5.76
C TYR A 147 -4.76 15.27 -6.37
N TYR A 148 -5.22 14.18 -5.72
CA TYR A 148 -4.97 12.81 -6.14
C TYR A 148 -6.26 12.04 -6.44
N ASP A 149 -6.20 11.20 -7.46
CA ASP A 149 -7.27 10.25 -7.77
C ASP A 149 -7.25 9.08 -6.78
N TYR A 150 -6.03 8.65 -6.38
CA TYR A 150 -5.82 7.59 -5.39
C TYR A 150 -4.70 7.95 -4.40
N ILE A 151 -4.95 7.66 -3.14
CA ILE A 151 -3.99 7.77 -2.04
C ILE A 151 -3.86 6.39 -1.42
N PHE A 152 -2.73 5.72 -1.66
CA PHE A 152 -2.42 4.44 -1.05
C PHE A 152 -1.60 4.65 0.23
N ILE A 153 -2.02 4.03 1.35
CA ILE A 153 -1.33 4.14 2.64
C ILE A 153 -0.77 2.78 3.03
N ASP A 154 0.56 2.64 3.07
CA ASP A 154 1.22 1.43 3.60
C ASP A 154 1.13 1.42 5.12
N ALA A 155 0.28 0.59 5.68
CA ALA A 155 0.02 0.53 7.11
C ALA A 155 0.79 -0.64 7.77
N PRO A 156 1.19 -0.54 9.06
CA PRO A 156 1.82 -1.66 9.77
C PRO A 156 0.85 -2.84 9.94
N PRO A 157 1.36 -4.04 10.32
CA PRO A 157 0.51 -5.20 10.52
C PRO A 157 -0.52 -4.99 11.63
N ILE A 158 -1.81 -5.14 11.33
CA ILE A 158 -2.91 -4.97 12.30
C ILE A 158 -2.89 -6.05 13.40
N GLY A 159 -2.32 -7.21 13.11
CA GLY A 159 -2.16 -8.27 14.12
C GLY A 159 -1.19 -7.91 15.23
N ILE A 160 -0.29 -6.93 15.02
CA ILE A 160 0.75 -6.55 15.97
C ILE A 160 0.42 -5.23 16.66
N VAL A 161 0.00 -4.19 15.91
CA VAL A 161 -0.24 -2.84 16.42
C VAL A 161 -1.57 -2.29 15.94
N THR A 162 -2.09 -1.28 16.64
CA THR A 162 -3.40 -0.67 16.34
C THR A 162 -3.37 0.34 15.20
N ASP A 163 -2.20 0.75 14.75
CA ASP A 163 -1.98 1.84 13.80
C ASP A 163 -2.76 1.65 12.49
N ALA A 164 -2.78 0.43 11.95
CA ALA A 164 -3.56 0.13 10.75
C ALA A 164 -5.07 0.28 10.96
N GLY A 165 -5.57 -0.05 12.14
CA GLY A 165 -6.95 0.21 12.54
C GLY A 165 -7.25 1.70 12.57
N ILE A 166 -6.36 2.51 13.14
CA ILE A 166 -6.48 3.98 13.15
C ILE A 166 -6.51 4.52 11.72
N ILE A 167 -5.59 4.10 10.87
CA ILE A 167 -5.54 4.50 9.44
C ILE A 167 -6.84 4.13 8.74
N SER A 168 -7.39 2.94 9.01
CA SER A 168 -8.65 2.49 8.40
C SER A 168 -9.86 3.37 8.74
N THR A 169 -9.83 4.10 9.86
CA THR A 169 -10.95 5.00 10.25
C THR A 169 -11.14 6.20 9.32
N TYR A 170 -10.12 6.57 8.55
CA TYR A 170 -10.18 7.66 7.57
C TYR A 170 -9.83 7.21 6.13
N SER A 171 -9.70 5.91 5.92
CA SER A 171 -9.59 5.28 4.60
C SER A 171 -10.98 4.87 4.08
N ASP A 172 -11.13 4.92 2.75
CA ASP A 172 -12.38 4.48 2.09
C ASP A 172 -12.42 2.97 1.92
N GLY A 173 -11.23 2.33 1.82
CA GLY A 173 -11.08 0.90 1.68
C GLY A 173 -9.80 0.38 2.33
N CYS A 174 -9.85 -0.88 2.76
CA CYS A 174 -8.72 -1.61 3.32
C CYS A 174 -8.47 -2.89 2.52
N VAL A 175 -7.26 -3.08 2.02
CA VAL A 175 -6.80 -4.33 1.42
C VAL A 175 -6.02 -5.12 2.45
N PHE A 176 -6.44 -6.37 2.69
CA PHE A 176 -5.80 -7.25 3.66
C PHE A 176 -4.85 -8.23 2.97
N VAL A 177 -3.56 -8.16 3.25
CA VAL A 177 -2.54 -9.03 2.65
C VAL A 177 -2.25 -10.21 3.57
N VAL A 178 -2.26 -11.40 3.00
CA VAL A 178 -1.96 -12.66 3.68
C VAL A 178 -0.80 -13.35 2.96
N GLY A 179 0.25 -13.68 3.68
CA GLY A 179 1.40 -14.42 3.14
C GLY A 179 1.10 -15.92 3.06
N SER A 180 1.11 -16.49 1.85
CA SER A 180 0.94 -17.93 1.65
C SER A 180 2.03 -18.71 2.39
N LYS A 181 1.64 -19.81 3.06
CA LYS A 181 2.53 -20.67 3.86
C LYS A 181 3.30 -19.94 4.99
N GLN A 182 2.96 -18.67 5.29
CA GLN A 182 3.60 -17.84 6.33
C GLN A 182 2.62 -17.39 7.40
N CYS A 183 1.40 -17.10 7.01
CA CYS A 183 0.37 -16.64 7.92
C CYS A 183 -0.30 -17.82 8.60
N ASP A 184 -0.39 -17.79 9.91
CA ASP A 184 -1.26 -18.67 10.68
C ASP A 184 -2.73 -18.24 10.49
N ILE A 185 -3.62 -19.21 10.25
CA ILE A 185 -5.03 -18.95 9.95
C ILE A 185 -5.73 -18.24 11.11
N GLU A 186 -5.43 -18.62 12.35
CA GLU A 186 -6.04 -18.00 13.53
C GLU A 186 -5.56 -16.56 13.69
N MET A 187 -4.27 -16.29 13.42
CA MET A 187 -3.75 -14.91 13.40
C MET A 187 -4.40 -14.06 12.32
N ALA A 188 -4.64 -14.64 11.13
CA ALA A 188 -5.37 -13.93 10.06
C ALA A 188 -6.81 -13.60 10.46
N LYS A 189 -7.53 -14.53 11.12
CA LYS A 189 -8.88 -14.32 11.65
C LYS A 189 -8.90 -13.21 12.71
N ILE A 190 -7.96 -13.23 13.65
CA ILE A 190 -7.83 -12.21 14.69
C ILE A 190 -7.55 -10.83 14.07
N ALA A 191 -6.65 -10.77 13.09
CA ALA A 191 -6.32 -9.54 12.39
C ALA A 191 -7.53 -8.98 11.62
N LYS A 192 -8.26 -9.85 10.90
CA LYS A 192 -9.53 -9.48 10.23
C LYS A 192 -10.53 -8.93 11.23
N LYS A 193 -10.75 -9.62 12.35
CA LYS A 193 -11.67 -9.16 13.39
C LYS A 193 -11.31 -7.79 13.96
N ARG A 194 -10.01 -7.52 14.19
CA ARG A 194 -9.55 -6.19 14.65
C ARG A 194 -9.88 -5.07 13.64
N LEU A 195 -9.82 -5.34 12.34
CA LEU A 195 -10.24 -4.39 11.30
C LEU A 195 -11.77 -4.19 11.34
N GLU A 196 -12.55 -5.26 11.49
CA GLU A 196 -14.01 -5.20 11.60
C GLU A 196 -14.44 -4.42 12.84
N ASP A 197 -13.78 -4.64 13.99
CA ASP A 197 -14.09 -4.00 15.27
C ASP A 197 -13.90 -2.46 15.22
N VAL A 198 -13.02 -1.94 14.35
CA VAL A 198 -12.86 -0.50 14.11
C VAL A 198 -13.70 0.04 12.95
N GLY A 199 -14.56 -0.80 12.35
CA GLY A 199 -15.42 -0.43 11.22
C GLY A 199 -14.67 -0.25 9.91
N ALA A 200 -13.51 -0.89 9.71
CA ALA A 200 -12.76 -0.82 8.47
C ALA A 200 -13.56 -1.42 7.30
N ASN A 201 -13.63 -0.73 6.18
CA ASN A 201 -14.21 -1.24 4.96
C ASN A 201 -13.20 -2.18 4.26
N ILE A 202 -13.21 -3.46 4.58
CA ILE A 202 -12.32 -4.46 3.95
C ILE A 202 -12.84 -4.75 2.54
N ILE A 203 -12.20 -4.20 1.52
CA ILE A 203 -12.60 -4.35 0.11
C ILE A 203 -12.09 -5.64 -0.52
N GLY A 204 -11.15 -6.34 0.11
CA GLY A 204 -10.66 -7.63 -0.36
C GLY A 204 -9.42 -8.09 0.37
N ALA A 205 -9.03 -9.34 0.08
CA ALA A 205 -7.79 -9.93 0.56
C ALA A 205 -6.88 -10.33 -0.61
N VAL A 206 -5.56 -10.16 -0.42
CA VAL A 206 -4.53 -10.55 -1.38
C VAL A 206 -3.71 -11.67 -0.78
N LEU A 207 -3.79 -12.88 -1.38
CA LEU A 207 -2.88 -13.96 -1.06
C LEU A 207 -1.54 -13.72 -1.78
N ASN A 208 -0.55 -13.25 -1.04
CA ASN A 208 0.78 -12.95 -1.54
C ASN A 208 1.73 -14.14 -1.36
N LYS A 209 2.84 -14.17 -2.12
CA LYS A 209 3.85 -15.23 -2.08
C LYS A 209 3.29 -16.63 -2.36
N PHE A 210 2.19 -16.70 -3.08
CA PHE A 210 1.62 -17.98 -3.49
C PHE A 210 2.51 -18.62 -4.55
N GLU A 211 2.92 -19.85 -4.28
CA GLU A 211 3.64 -20.72 -5.22
C GLU A 211 2.64 -21.71 -5.81
N ALA A 212 2.36 -21.59 -7.11
CA ALA A 212 1.52 -22.56 -7.80
C ALA A 212 2.28 -23.89 -7.92
N GLU A 213 1.75 -24.95 -7.33
CA GLU A 213 2.28 -26.31 -7.46
C GLU A 213 1.65 -27.01 -8.68
N GLY A 214 2.46 -27.68 -9.51
CA GLY A 214 1.98 -28.52 -10.62
C GLY A 214 1.62 -27.77 -11.91
N ASN A 215 0.76 -28.40 -12.73
CA ASN A 215 0.41 -27.97 -14.10
C ASN A 215 -0.23 -26.56 -14.21
N GLY A 216 -0.71 -25.98 -13.11
CA GLY A 216 -1.25 -24.62 -13.10
C GLY A 216 -0.23 -23.54 -13.48
N TYR A 217 1.04 -23.73 -13.08
CA TYR A 217 2.14 -22.82 -13.45
C TYR A 217 2.45 -22.89 -14.96
N ASN A 218 2.35 -24.06 -15.56
CA ASN A 218 2.56 -24.26 -17.01
C ASN A 218 1.43 -23.64 -17.85
N TYR A 219 0.19 -23.68 -17.35
CA TYR A 219 -0.96 -23.11 -18.05
C TYR A 219 -0.88 -21.57 -18.13
N TYR A 220 -0.48 -20.91 -17.03
CA TYR A 220 -0.23 -19.46 -17.02
C TYR A 220 0.94 -19.08 -17.92
N ASN A 221 2.07 -19.79 -17.87
CA ASN A 221 3.23 -19.51 -18.73
C ASN A 221 2.95 -19.73 -20.23
N TYR A 222 2.11 -20.69 -20.57
CA TYR A 222 1.77 -21.00 -21.97
C TYR A 222 1.03 -19.83 -22.66
N TYR A 223 0.11 -19.17 -21.94
CA TYR A 223 -0.62 -18.04 -22.50
C TYR A 223 0.24 -16.78 -22.68
N TYR A 224 1.30 -16.59 -21.90
CA TYR A 224 2.13 -15.37 -21.94
C TYR A 224 3.48 -15.51 -22.67
N GLN A 225 3.81 -16.70 -23.20
CA GLN A 225 5.03 -16.89 -24.02
C GLN A 225 4.76 -16.76 -25.52
N HIS A 226 3.53 -16.59 -25.95
CA HIS A 226 3.13 -16.56 -27.35
C HIS A 226 2.55 -15.22 -27.81
N GLU A 227 2.72 -14.14 -27.03
CA GLU A 227 2.59 -12.74 -27.46
C GLU A 227 3.98 -12.04 -27.38
#